data_1c8046885caeb33af79753f4cf6200e5
#
_entry.id   1c8046885caeb33af79753f4cf6200e5
#
_cell.length_a   1.000
_cell.length_b   1.000
_cell.length_c   1.000
_cell.angle_alpha   90.00
_cell.angle_beta   90.00
_cell.angle_gamma   90.00
#
_symmetry.space_group_name_H-M   'P 1'
#
loop_
_entity.id
_entity.type
_entity.pdbx_description
1 polymer ?
#
loop_
_entity_poly.entity_id
_entity_poly.type
_entity_poly.pdbx_seq_one_letter_code
_entity_poly.pdbx_strand_id
1 'polypeptide(L)'
;TRLSRGLGDVYKRQVSLRYFNVYGERQPLRGTYAPVVGLFLEQKKAGKPLTIVGDGEQRRDFTHVKDVVKANLACIDSVIGGYQTINIGTGKNYSVNEIAAMISDNIEFIPERPGECRETLASNSKASYYLDWEPTIDIKDWINEYEV
;
A
#
# COMPACT_ATOMS: atom_id res chain seq x y z
N THR A 1 4.95 -18.80 -38.57
CA THR A 1 3.96 -19.51 -37.70
C THR A 1 4.50 -19.89 -36.31
N ARG A 2 5.83 -19.89 -36.09
CA ARG A 2 6.41 -20.13 -34.74
C ARG A 2 6.39 -18.91 -33.82
N LEU A 3 6.41 -17.69 -34.35
CA LEU A 3 6.38 -16.43 -33.59
C LEU A 3 5.04 -16.16 -32.90
N SER A 4 3.93 -16.62 -33.50
CA SER A 4 2.59 -16.43 -32.90
C SER A 4 2.33 -17.36 -31.70
N ARG A 5 3.03 -18.49 -31.57
CA ARG A 5 2.92 -19.35 -30.39
C ARG A 5 3.59 -18.77 -29.16
N GLY A 6 4.73 -18.11 -29.31
CA GLY A 6 5.45 -17.48 -28.19
C GLY A 6 4.69 -16.30 -27.59
N LEU A 7 4.11 -15.42 -28.41
CA LEU A 7 3.28 -14.29 -27.93
C LEU A 7 1.98 -14.76 -27.27
N GLY A 8 1.33 -15.79 -27.81
CA GLY A 8 0.10 -16.33 -27.22
C GLY A 8 0.31 -16.96 -25.84
N ASP A 9 1.47 -17.56 -25.57
CA ASP A 9 1.79 -18.14 -24.28
C ASP A 9 2.21 -17.07 -23.25
N VAL A 10 2.82 -15.97 -23.66
CA VAL A 10 3.12 -14.83 -22.79
C VAL A 10 1.84 -14.19 -22.25
N TYR A 11 0.83 -14.01 -23.09
CA TYR A 11 -0.48 -13.47 -22.66
C TYR A 11 -1.32 -14.46 -21.83
N LYS A 12 -1.01 -15.75 -21.88
CA LYS A 12 -1.76 -16.78 -21.14
C LYS A 12 -1.33 -16.93 -19.67
N ARG A 13 -0.26 -16.25 -19.25
CA ARG A 13 0.29 -16.36 -17.88
C ARG A 13 0.64 -14.99 -17.32
N GLN A 14 -0.28 -14.04 -17.41
CA GLN A 14 -0.07 -12.71 -16.83
C GLN A 14 -0.83 -12.55 -15.52
N VAL A 15 -0.14 -12.04 -14.51
CA VAL A 15 -0.74 -11.60 -13.26
C VAL A 15 -0.51 -10.10 -13.11
N SER A 16 -1.60 -9.34 -12.93
CA SER A 16 -1.56 -7.93 -12.61
C SER A 16 -1.82 -7.75 -11.12
N LEU A 17 -0.80 -7.35 -10.36
CA LEU A 17 -0.94 -7.04 -8.95
C LEU A 17 -1.34 -5.58 -8.75
N ARG A 18 -2.39 -5.34 -7.96
CA ARG A 18 -2.85 -4.01 -7.56
C ARG A 18 -2.46 -3.77 -6.11
N TYR A 19 -1.44 -2.97 -5.88
CA TYR A 19 -0.96 -2.64 -4.54
C TYR A 19 -1.80 -1.54 -3.91
N PHE A 20 -2.09 -1.71 -2.61
CA PHE A 20 -2.80 -0.73 -1.80
C PHE A 20 -1.80 0.01 -0.91
N ASN A 21 -1.78 1.34 -1.01
CA ASN A 21 -1.00 2.30 -0.21
C ASN A 21 0.28 1.73 0.43
N VAL A 22 1.27 1.41 -0.41
CA VAL A 22 2.52 0.76 0.04
C VAL A 22 3.33 1.71 0.91
N TYR A 23 3.81 1.19 2.06
CA TYR A 23 4.69 1.89 2.97
C TYR A 23 5.87 1.00 3.37
N GLY A 24 6.88 1.56 4.03
CA GLY A 24 8.02 0.83 4.56
C GLY A 24 9.34 1.56 4.35
N GLU A 25 10.44 0.85 4.59
CA GLU A 25 11.80 1.38 4.50
C GLU A 25 12.08 1.89 3.08
N ARG A 26 12.79 3.00 2.97
CA ARG A 26 13.16 3.68 1.70
C ARG A 26 12.00 4.23 0.90
N GLN A 27 10.81 4.40 1.52
CA GLN A 27 9.70 5.11 0.88
C GLN A 27 10.06 6.56 0.56
N PRO A 28 9.48 7.20 -0.47
CA PRO A 28 9.66 8.62 -0.72
C PRO A 28 9.15 9.45 0.44
N LEU A 29 9.99 10.34 0.99
CA LEU A 29 9.63 11.21 2.11
C LEU A 29 9.12 12.58 1.65
N ARG A 30 9.36 12.95 0.37
CA ARG A 30 9.04 14.25 -0.22
C ARG A 30 8.45 14.11 -1.61
N GLY A 31 7.74 15.15 -2.05
CA GLY A 31 7.15 15.21 -3.39
C GLY A 31 5.63 15.06 -3.39
N THR A 32 5.05 15.37 -4.55
CA THR A 32 3.58 15.40 -4.74
C THR A 32 2.90 14.05 -4.47
N TYR A 33 3.63 12.95 -4.62
CA TYR A 33 3.13 11.58 -4.46
C TYR A 33 3.77 10.85 -3.27
N ALA A 34 4.38 11.60 -2.32
CA ALA A 34 4.91 10.97 -1.11
C ALA A 34 3.76 10.32 -0.32
N PRO A 35 3.91 9.03 0.10
CA PRO A 35 2.93 8.38 0.95
C PRO A 35 2.74 9.16 2.26
N VAL A 36 1.52 9.23 2.76
CA VAL A 36 1.19 9.99 3.99
C VAL A 36 2.06 9.56 5.18
N VAL A 37 2.35 8.28 5.31
CA VAL A 37 3.24 7.75 6.37
C VAL A 37 4.65 8.34 6.26
N GLY A 38 5.24 8.33 5.07
CA GLY A 38 6.57 8.90 4.85
C GLY A 38 6.61 10.40 5.11
N LEU A 39 5.58 11.12 4.66
CA LEU A 39 5.46 12.56 4.90
C LEU A 39 5.38 12.88 6.41
N PHE A 40 4.56 12.13 7.16
CA PHE A 40 4.40 12.34 8.60
C PHE A 40 5.68 12.05 9.38
N LEU A 41 6.39 10.98 9.03
CA LEU A 41 7.68 10.67 9.65
C LEU A 41 8.74 11.76 9.37
N GLU A 42 8.80 12.28 8.16
CA GLU A 42 9.69 13.41 7.82
C GLU A 42 9.32 14.69 8.58
N GLN A 43 8.02 15.00 8.68
CA GLN A 43 7.54 16.16 9.43
C GLN A 43 7.87 16.04 10.93
N LYS A 44 7.62 14.89 11.54
CA LYS A 44 7.99 14.61 12.94
C LYS A 44 9.49 14.81 13.16
N LYS A 45 10.33 14.21 12.32
CA LYS A 45 11.78 14.34 12.39
C LYS A 45 12.26 15.79 12.27
N ALA A 46 11.56 16.59 11.47
CA ALA A 46 11.83 18.03 11.30
C ALA A 46 11.25 18.89 12.43
N GLY A 47 10.57 18.33 13.44
CA GLY A 47 9.89 19.06 14.51
C GLY A 47 8.69 19.90 14.02
N LYS A 48 8.14 19.57 12.85
CA LYS A 48 6.99 20.27 12.23
C LYS A 48 5.68 19.55 12.56
N PRO A 49 4.53 20.27 12.51
CA PRO A 49 3.24 19.61 12.63
C PRO A 49 2.99 18.67 11.45
N LEU A 50 2.25 17.57 11.74
CA LEU A 50 1.77 16.66 10.71
C LEU A 50 0.63 17.33 9.93
N THR A 51 0.77 17.47 8.61
CA THR A 51 -0.24 18.15 7.79
C THR A 51 -1.31 17.17 7.31
N ILE A 52 -2.53 17.32 7.82
CA ILE A 52 -3.68 16.48 7.50
C ILE A 52 -4.56 17.19 6.48
N VAL A 53 -4.80 16.57 5.33
CA VAL A 53 -5.67 17.11 4.27
C VAL A 53 -7.14 16.90 4.63
N GLY A 54 -7.96 17.93 4.53
CA GLY A 54 -9.39 17.88 4.85
C GLY A 54 -9.65 17.60 6.32
N ASP A 55 -10.59 16.70 6.61
CA ASP A 55 -10.98 16.31 7.97
C ASP A 55 -10.15 15.14 8.54
N GLY A 56 -9.29 14.53 7.73
CA GLY A 56 -8.46 13.38 8.13
C GLY A 56 -9.20 12.06 8.28
N GLU A 57 -10.50 12.02 7.98
CA GLU A 57 -11.32 10.80 8.10
C GLU A 57 -11.26 9.89 6.85
N GLN A 58 -10.51 10.29 5.82
CA GLN A 58 -10.25 9.44 4.67
C GLN A 58 -9.45 8.21 5.10
N ARG A 59 -9.93 7.03 4.71
CA ARG A 59 -9.37 5.74 5.13
C ARG A 59 -8.57 5.08 4.01
N ARG A 60 -7.46 4.45 4.38
CA ARG A 60 -6.57 3.77 3.43
C ARG A 60 -6.17 2.40 3.97
N ASP A 61 -6.15 1.41 3.09
CA ASP A 61 -5.52 0.12 3.33
C ASP A 61 -4.02 0.26 3.08
N PHE A 62 -3.23 0.14 4.13
CA PHE A 62 -1.77 0.31 4.07
C PHE A 62 -1.08 -1.05 4.05
N THR A 63 -0.27 -1.30 3.03
CA THR A 63 0.42 -2.58 2.84
C THR A 63 1.93 -2.40 2.95
N HIS A 64 2.58 -3.20 3.79
CA HIS A 64 4.02 -3.11 3.96
C HIS A 64 4.78 -3.61 2.72
N VAL A 65 5.87 -2.92 2.35
CA VAL A 65 6.66 -3.24 1.15
C VAL A 65 7.18 -4.67 1.13
N LYS A 66 7.53 -5.25 2.29
CA LYS A 66 7.98 -6.65 2.37
C LYS A 66 6.87 -7.63 2.04
N ASP A 67 5.61 -7.36 2.41
CA ASP A 67 4.47 -8.18 2.03
C ASP A 67 4.16 -8.06 0.53
N VAL A 68 4.35 -6.86 -0.06
CA VAL A 68 4.28 -6.68 -1.52
C VAL A 68 5.35 -7.51 -2.23
N VAL A 69 6.59 -7.53 -1.72
CA VAL A 69 7.69 -8.37 -2.27
C VAL A 69 7.33 -9.85 -2.20
N LYS A 70 6.79 -10.33 -1.06
CA LYS A 70 6.32 -11.72 -0.94
C LYS A 70 5.26 -12.08 -1.98
N ALA A 71 4.30 -11.17 -2.24
CA ALA A 71 3.28 -11.39 -3.26
C ALA A 71 3.87 -11.50 -4.67
N ASN A 72 4.88 -10.68 -5.00
CA ASN A 72 5.59 -10.77 -6.28
C ASN A 72 6.33 -12.10 -6.43
N LEU A 73 7.04 -12.54 -5.39
CA LEU A 73 7.74 -13.84 -5.39
C LEU A 73 6.75 -15.00 -5.53
N ALA A 74 5.64 -14.97 -4.80
CA ALA A 74 4.59 -15.98 -4.93
C ALA A 74 4.01 -16.07 -6.35
N CYS A 75 3.92 -14.94 -7.08
CA CYS A 75 3.51 -14.96 -8.49
C CYS A 75 4.50 -15.68 -9.39
N ILE A 76 5.81 -15.57 -9.13
CA ILE A 76 6.85 -16.22 -9.94
C ILE A 76 6.74 -17.73 -9.81
N ASP A 77 6.47 -18.22 -8.60
CA ASP A 77 6.38 -19.64 -8.30
C ASP A 77 4.99 -20.23 -8.59
N SER A 78 3.99 -19.39 -8.86
CA SER A 78 2.62 -19.81 -9.08
C SER A 78 2.39 -20.40 -10.46
N VAL A 79 1.44 -21.37 -10.55
CA VAL A 79 0.99 -22.00 -11.82
C VAL A 79 -0.33 -21.37 -12.28
N ILE A 80 -0.50 -20.06 -12.11
CA ILE A 80 -1.73 -19.36 -12.50
C ILE A 80 -1.88 -19.39 -14.01
N GLY A 81 -2.97 -20.01 -14.50
CA GLY A 81 -3.36 -19.98 -15.90
C GLY A 81 -4.18 -18.75 -16.24
N GLY A 82 -4.01 -18.23 -17.48
CA GLY A 82 -4.74 -17.09 -17.98
C GLY A 82 -4.27 -15.75 -17.41
N TYR A 83 -5.05 -14.69 -17.65
CA TYR A 83 -4.84 -13.35 -17.09
C TYR A 83 -5.60 -13.21 -15.77
N GLN A 84 -4.89 -12.87 -14.70
CA GLN A 84 -5.48 -12.60 -13.41
C GLN A 84 -5.12 -11.20 -12.90
N THR A 85 -6.10 -10.52 -12.31
CA THR A 85 -5.88 -9.29 -11.54
C THR A 85 -6.11 -9.59 -10.07
N ILE A 86 -5.09 -9.34 -9.24
CA ILE A 86 -5.08 -9.70 -7.82
C ILE A 86 -4.76 -8.45 -6.99
N ASN A 87 -5.62 -8.14 -6.03
CA ASN A 87 -5.37 -7.06 -5.08
C ASN A 87 -4.38 -7.54 -4.01
N ILE A 88 -3.42 -6.68 -3.68
CA ILE A 88 -2.44 -6.88 -2.62
C ILE A 88 -2.60 -5.75 -1.61
N GLY A 89 -3.30 -6.04 -0.54
CA GLY A 89 -3.63 -5.16 0.56
C GLY A 89 -3.77 -5.94 1.85
N THR A 90 -4.06 -5.25 2.96
CA THR A 90 -4.22 -5.92 4.26
C THR A 90 -5.65 -6.39 4.53
N GLY A 91 -6.64 -5.84 3.82
CA GLY A 91 -8.06 -6.03 4.13
C GLY A 91 -8.51 -5.27 5.38
N LYS A 92 -7.65 -4.38 5.88
CA LYS A 92 -7.91 -3.50 7.03
C LYS A 92 -7.44 -2.08 6.67
N ASN A 93 -8.23 -1.08 7.02
CA ASN A 93 -7.87 0.30 6.75
C ASN A 93 -7.82 1.15 8.01
N TYR A 94 -7.05 2.23 7.92
CA TYR A 94 -6.92 3.25 8.94
C TYR A 94 -7.25 4.62 8.37
N SER A 95 -7.82 5.52 9.19
CA SER A 95 -7.97 6.91 8.81
C SER A 95 -6.61 7.64 8.89
N VAL A 96 -6.50 8.77 8.20
CA VAL A 96 -5.30 9.61 8.29
C VAL A 96 -5.12 10.13 9.72
N ASN A 97 -6.23 10.44 10.42
CA ASN A 97 -6.20 10.83 11.83
C ASN A 97 -5.65 9.71 12.72
N GLU A 98 -6.05 8.44 12.52
CA GLU A 98 -5.51 7.29 13.26
C GLU A 98 -4.00 7.15 13.03
N ILE A 99 -3.52 7.29 11.79
CA ILE A 99 -2.09 7.23 11.47
C ILE A 99 -1.33 8.41 12.10
N ALA A 100 -1.87 9.63 12.04
CA ALA A 100 -1.25 10.79 12.66
C ALA A 100 -1.09 10.60 14.17
N ALA A 101 -2.15 10.14 14.85
CA ALA A 101 -2.13 9.90 16.31
C ALA A 101 -1.11 8.84 16.75
N MET A 102 -0.77 7.87 15.88
CA MET A 102 0.30 6.91 16.16
C MET A 102 1.70 7.54 16.08
N ILE A 103 1.85 8.68 15.39
CA ILE A 103 3.14 9.30 15.10
C ILE A 103 3.38 10.53 16.00
N SER A 104 2.41 11.46 16.08
CA SER A 104 2.57 12.72 16.85
C SER A 104 1.22 13.38 17.11
N ASP A 105 1.11 14.05 18.27
CA ASP A 105 -0.05 14.90 18.63
C ASP A 105 0.03 16.31 18.01
N ASN A 106 1.18 16.69 17.44
CA ASN A 106 1.38 17.97 16.79
C ASN A 106 0.85 17.90 15.35
N ILE A 107 -0.39 18.33 15.14
CA ILE A 107 -1.11 18.23 13.85
C ILE A 107 -1.58 19.59 13.35
N GLU A 108 -1.68 19.75 12.03
CA GLU A 108 -2.25 20.90 11.35
C GLU A 108 -3.15 20.43 10.20
N PHE A 109 -4.39 20.92 10.16
CA PHE A 109 -5.31 20.62 9.07
C PHE A 109 -5.10 21.59 7.90
N ILE A 110 -5.02 21.06 6.68
CA ILE A 110 -4.89 21.83 5.45
C ILE A 110 -6.08 21.58 4.53
N PRO A 111 -6.39 22.52 3.61
CA PRO A 111 -7.55 22.42 2.74
C PRO A 111 -7.64 21.10 1.98
N GLU A 112 -8.88 20.61 1.82
CA GLU A 112 -9.21 19.39 1.08
C GLU A 112 -8.76 19.51 -0.39
N ARG A 113 -8.35 18.36 -0.95
CA ARG A 113 -7.99 18.23 -2.37
C ARG A 113 -9.16 17.67 -3.17
N PRO A 114 -9.56 18.31 -4.28
CA PRO A 114 -10.63 17.80 -5.13
C PRO A 114 -10.31 16.38 -5.67
N GLY A 115 -11.32 15.49 -5.61
CA GLY A 115 -11.21 14.15 -6.19
C GLY A 115 -10.48 13.12 -5.32
N GLU A 116 -10.19 13.43 -4.06
CA GLU A 116 -9.61 12.46 -3.15
C GLU A 116 -10.62 11.36 -2.78
N CYS A 117 -10.20 10.09 -2.92
CA CYS A 117 -11.03 8.93 -2.57
C CYS A 117 -11.25 8.88 -1.06
N ARG A 118 -12.51 8.72 -0.61
CA ARG A 118 -12.84 8.68 0.82
C ARG A 118 -12.35 7.41 1.51
N GLU A 119 -12.43 6.26 0.83
CA GLU A 119 -12.03 4.98 1.41
C GLU A 119 -11.41 4.05 0.38
N THR A 120 -10.36 3.34 0.79
CA THR A 120 -9.81 2.19 0.06
C THR A 120 -9.70 1.01 1.01
N LEU A 121 -10.14 -0.17 0.53
CA LEU A 121 -10.06 -1.43 1.26
C LEU A 121 -9.88 -2.58 0.27
N ALA A 122 -8.85 -3.40 0.47
CA ALA A 122 -8.58 -4.54 -0.38
C ALA A 122 -9.46 -5.73 -0.03
N SER A 123 -9.88 -6.48 -1.05
CA SER A 123 -10.31 -7.86 -0.88
C SER A 123 -9.18 -8.79 -1.27
N ASN A 124 -8.68 -9.58 -0.32
CA ASN A 124 -7.52 -10.46 -0.48
C ASN A 124 -7.86 -11.89 -0.91
N SER A 125 -9.15 -12.20 -1.15
CA SER A 125 -9.60 -13.56 -1.47
C SER A 125 -8.86 -14.20 -2.64
N LYS A 126 -8.54 -13.43 -3.68
CA LYS A 126 -7.75 -13.93 -4.81
C LYS A 126 -6.27 -14.12 -4.45
N ALA A 127 -5.69 -13.25 -3.63
CA ALA A 127 -4.30 -13.40 -3.20
C ALA A 127 -4.12 -14.66 -2.35
N SER A 128 -5.01 -14.90 -1.40
CA SER A 128 -5.02 -16.13 -0.61
C SER A 128 -5.24 -17.38 -1.49
N TYR A 129 -6.25 -17.35 -2.38
CA TYR A 129 -6.59 -18.51 -3.21
C TYR A 129 -5.52 -18.88 -4.25
N TYR A 130 -4.97 -17.88 -4.97
CA TYR A 130 -4.04 -18.15 -6.09
C TYR A 130 -2.58 -18.16 -5.69
N LEU A 131 -2.21 -17.44 -4.62
CA LEU A 131 -0.82 -17.21 -4.24
C LEU A 131 -0.47 -17.78 -2.86
N ASP A 132 -1.45 -18.33 -2.13
CA ASP A 132 -1.30 -18.67 -0.70
C ASP A 132 -0.65 -17.52 0.09
N TRP A 133 -1.09 -16.28 -0.24
CA TRP A 133 -0.51 -15.06 0.27
C TRP A 133 -1.44 -14.35 1.26
N GLU A 134 -0.87 -13.96 2.38
CA GLU A 134 -1.51 -13.11 3.39
C GLU A 134 -0.56 -12.03 3.87
N PRO A 135 -1.07 -10.84 4.26
CA PRO A 135 -0.27 -9.78 4.86
C PRO A 135 0.21 -10.21 6.25
N THR A 136 1.44 -9.86 6.59
CA THR A 136 2.05 -10.25 7.89
C THR A 136 2.46 -9.07 8.75
N ILE A 137 2.50 -7.86 8.21
CA ILE A 137 2.98 -6.68 8.90
C ILE A 137 1.86 -5.65 9.03
N ASP A 138 1.44 -5.37 10.27
CA ASP A 138 0.48 -4.30 10.57
C ASP A 138 1.22 -2.95 10.67
N ILE A 139 0.61 -1.90 10.12
CA ILE A 139 1.21 -0.56 10.12
C ILE A 139 1.39 0.01 11.53
N LYS A 140 0.50 -0.31 12.45
CA LYS A 140 0.58 0.14 13.85
C LYS A 140 1.83 -0.42 14.53
N ASP A 141 2.08 -1.71 14.35
CA ASP A 141 3.25 -2.37 14.93
C ASP A 141 4.53 -1.82 14.32
N TRP A 142 4.55 -1.65 12.99
CA TRP A 142 5.69 -1.09 12.28
C TRP A 142 6.00 0.35 12.70
N ILE A 143 4.99 1.24 12.87
CA ILE A 143 5.21 2.61 13.34
C ILE A 143 5.78 2.63 14.75
N ASN A 144 5.30 1.76 15.64
CA ASN A 144 5.79 1.67 17.03
C ASN A 144 7.26 1.20 17.11
N GLU A 145 7.68 0.36 16.17
CA GLU A 145 9.07 -0.15 16.08
C GLU A 145 10.00 0.80 15.30
N TYR A 146 9.43 1.74 14.53
CA TYR A 146 10.19 2.65 13.70
C TYR A 146 10.77 3.78 14.55
N GLU A 147 12.08 3.72 14.83
CA GLU A 147 12.82 4.81 15.48
C GLU A 147 12.93 6.03 14.53
N VAL A 148 12.39 7.17 14.95
CA VAL A 148 12.48 8.46 14.24
C VAL A 148 13.59 9.32 14.83
#